data_3cb7dc1b00ab216f5920cd2620a01907
#
_entry.id   3cb7dc1b00ab216f5920cd2620a01907
#
_cell.length_a   1.000
_cell.length_b   1.000
_cell.length_c   1.000
_cell.angle_alpha   90.00
_cell.angle_beta   90.00
_cell.angle_gamma   90.00
#
_symmetry.space_group_name_H-M   'P 1'
#
loop_
_entity.id
_entity.type
_entity.pdbx_description
1 polymer ?
#
loop_
_entity_poly.entity_id
_entity_poly.type
_entity_poly.pdbx_seq_one_letter_code
_entity_poly.pdbx_strand_id
1 'polypeptide(L)'
;MLSRLDKERYLRHIMLEDVGEEGQLKLLKSSVLVIGAGGLGSAVLMYLCTAGVGKIGIVDFDVVGMSNLQRQIIHSQDFLNHSKTSSAKARLKQLNAGIEIETFEERFEAHNALPLIEPYDFIIDATDNFNAKFLINDACVLAQKPYSHAGVLKYRGQSMSVLPNSACLACVFDKPPKKGLNPLSGLFGVLPGVLGCIQASECLKYFLGFETLLINTLLIADIKTMDFKKIQAPKNPDCRVCGTHKITHLQDYEI
;
A
#
# COMPACT_ATOMS: atom_id res chain seq x y z
N MET A 1 2.99 -27.57 4.04
CA MET A 1 4.14 -27.59 4.99
C MET A 1 5.25 -26.71 4.42
N LEU A 2 5.96 -25.99 5.29
CA LEU A 2 7.12 -25.18 4.88
C LEU A 2 8.27 -26.10 4.45
N SER A 3 8.96 -25.76 3.36
CA SER A 3 10.19 -26.43 2.98
C SER A 3 11.32 -26.11 3.98
N ARG A 4 12.44 -26.84 3.92
CA ARG A 4 13.63 -26.53 4.74
C ARG A 4 14.16 -25.12 4.46
N LEU A 5 14.15 -24.70 3.20
CA LEU A 5 14.58 -23.36 2.80
C LEU A 5 13.64 -22.27 3.34
N ASP A 6 12.32 -22.51 3.32
CA ASP A 6 11.35 -21.58 3.90
C ASP A 6 11.55 -21.42 5.41
N LYS A 7 11.76 -22.53 6.13
CA LYS A 7 12.03 -22.50 7.57
C LYS A 7 13.30 -21.71 7.90
N GLU A 8 14.35 -21.84 7.11
CA GLU A 8 15.58 -21.07 7.27
C GLU A 8 15.34 -19.58 6.96
N ARG A 9 14.70 -19.25 5.85
CA ARG A 9 14.43 -17.89 5.41
C ARG A 9 13.55 -17.12 6.40
N TYR A 10 12.47 -17.74 6.86
CA TYR A 10 11.45 -17.09 7.69
C TYR A 10 11.61 -17.41 9.19
N LEU A 11 12.75 -17.93 9.60
CA LEU A 11 12.99 -18.36 10.98
C LEU A 11 12.58 -17.31 12.03
N ARG A 12 12.91 -16.03 11.77
CA ARG A 12 12.61 -14.94 12.71
C ARG A 12 11.12 -14.64 12.84
N HIS A 13 10.33 -14.85 11.80
CA HIS A 13 8.86 -14.82 11.88
C HIS A 13 8.32 -16.04 12.62
N ILE A 14 8.80 -17.23 12.27
CA ILE A 14 8.35 -18.49 12.86
C ILE A 14 8.59 -18.55 14.37
N MET A 15 9.62 -17.88 14.87
CA MET A 15 9.93 -17.80 16.31
C MET A 15 8.98 -16.89 17.11
N LEU A 16 8.16 -16.08 16.45
CA LEU A 16 7.12 -15.30 17.13
C LEU A 16 5.94 -16.24 17.46
N GLU A 17 5.54 -16.29 18.73
CA GLU A 17 4.51 -17.23 19.22
C GLU A 17 3.16 -17.05 18.52
N ASP A 18 2.83 -15.80 18.17
CA ASP A 18 1.60 -15.40 17.50
C ASP A 18 1.68 -15.49 15.95
N VAL A 19 2.81 -15.89 15.39
CA VAL A 19 3.01 -16.15 13.96
C VAL A 19 3.21 -17.64 13.69
N GLY A 20 4.29 -18.22 14.19
CA GLY A 20 4.63 -19.63 14.01
C GLY A 20 4.74 -20.07 12.54
N GLU A 21 4.81 -21.37 12.29
CA GLU A 21 4.79 -21.94 10.94
C GLU A 21 3.43 -21.74 10.26
N GLU A 22 2.34 -21.73 11.02
CA GLU A 22 0.99 -21.54 10.49
C GLU A 22 0.80 -20.12 9.92
N GLY A 23 1.21 -19.09 10.67
CA GLY A 23 1.18 -17.71 10.20
C GLY A 23 2.03 -17.50 8.95
N GLN A 24 3.25 -18.08 8.93
CA GLN A 24 4.10 -18.01 7.75
C GLN A 24 3.47 -18.70 6.52
N LEU A 25 2.76 -19.81 6.70
CA LEU A 25 2.02 -20.46 5.62
C LEU A 25 0.85 -19.60 5.11
N LYS A 26 0.18 -18.83 5.99
CA LYS A 26 -0.84 -17.85 5.57
C LYS A 26 -0.23 -16.78 4.67
N LEU A 27 0.93 -16.21 5.06
CA LEU A 27 1.62 -15.21 4.25
C LEU A 27 2.01 -15.75 2.87
N LEU A 28 2.58 -16.97 2.79
CA LEU A 28 2.95 -17.61 1.52
C LEU A 28 1.77 -17.91 0.59
N LYS A 29 0.56 -17.95 1.11
CA LYS A 29 -0.66 -18.15 0.33
C LYS A 29 -1.38 -16.84 -0.02
N SER A 30 -0.98 -15.74 0.56
CA SER A 30 -1.63 -14.44 0.40
C SER A 30 -1.17 -13.71 -0.84
N SER A 31 -2.03 -12.86 -1.37
CA SER A 31 -1.78 -12.03 -2.54
C SER A 31 -2.03 -10.54 -2.24
N VAL A 32 -1.14 -9.67 -2.70
CA VAL A 32 -1.22 -8.21 -2.48
C VAL A 32 -1.00 -7.46 -3.78
N LEU A 33 -1.86 -6.48 -4.07
CA LEU A 33 -1.63 -5.51 -5.11
C LEU A 33 -1.10 -4.21 -4.50
N VAL A 34 0.05 -3.76 -4.97
CA VAL A 34 0.64 -2.45 -4.60
C VAL A 34 0.47 -1.49 -5.76
N ILE A 35 -0.31 -0.44 -5.54
CA ILE A 35 -0.54 0.61 -6.53
C ILE A 35 0.42 1.76 -6.23
N GLY A 36 1.43 1.91 -7.07
CA GLY A 36 2.55 2.84 -6.93
C GLY A 36 3.85 2.15 -6.46
N ALA A 37 4.89 2.22 -7.29
CA ALA A 37 6.26 1.76 -6.97
C ALA A 37 7.18 2.95 -6.63
N GLY A 38 6.63 4.00 -6.03
CA GLY A 38 7.33 5.20 -5.60
C GLY A 38 8.01 5.08 -4.24
N GLY A 39 8.03 6.18 -3.47
CA GLY A 39 8.69 6.21 -2.15
C GLY A 39 7.99 5.33 -1.11
N LEU A 40 6.65 5.35 -1.03
CA LEU A 40 5.85 4.47 -0.19
C LEU A 40 5.99 3.01 -0.64
N GLY A 41 5.73 2.76 -1.93
CA GLY A 41 5.79 1.44 -2.54
C GLY A 41 7.15 0.77 -2.41
N SER A 42 8.24 1.53 -2.40
CA SER A 42 9.60 0.98 -2.20
C SER A 42 9.73 0.18 -0.91
N ALA A 43 9.33 0.76 0.20
CA ALA A 43 9.39 0.08 1.51
C ALA A 43 8.36 -1.06 1.59
N VAL A 44 7.11 -0.80 1.17
CA VAL A 44 6.04 -1.81 1.12
C VAL A 44 6.49 -3.05 0.38
N LEU A 45 6.91 -2.89 -0.89
CA LEU A 45 7.26 -3.99 -1.77
C LEU A 45 8.42 -4.83 -1.21
N MET A 46 9.47 -4.18 -0.71
CA MET A 46 10.61 -4.90 -0.15
C MET A 46 10.23 -5.71 1.09
N TYR A 47 9.48 -5.12 2.03
CA TYR A 47 9.09 -5.83 3.26
C TYR A 47 8.07 -6.93 3.02
N LEU A 48 7.07 -6.75 2.15
CA LEU A 48 6.12 -7.81 1.81
C LEU A 48 6.82 -8.97 1.09
N CYS A 49 7.74 -8.67 0.19
CA CYS A 49 8.55 -9.67 -0.51
C CYS A 49 9.41 -10.50 0.46
N THR A 50 10.15 -9.82 1.34
CA THR A 50 11.04 -10.51 2.29
C THR A 50 10.28 -11.22 3.40
N ALA A 51 9.08 -10.76 3.76
CA ALA A 51 8.17 -11.44 4.68
C ALA A 51 7.55 -12.71 4.09
N GLY A 52 7.60 -12.88 2.77
CA GLY A 52 7.09 -14.08 2.10
C GLY A 52 5.60 -14.01 1.76
N VAL A 53 5.07 -12.83 1.43
CA VAL A 53 3.76 -12.74 0.76
C VAL A 53 3.88 -13.42 -0.59
N GLY A 54 3.06 -14.46 -0.83
CA GLY A 54 3.27 -15.41 -1.93
C GLY A 54 3.11 -14.81 -3.32
N LYS A 55 2.21 -13.84 -3.47
CA LYS A 55 1.98 -13.14 -4.74
C LYS A 55 1.91 -11.63 -4.53
N ILE A 56 2.69 -10.87 -5.31
CA ILE A 56 2.70 -9.41 -5.31
C ILE A 56 2.45 -8.89 -6.71
N GLY A 57 1.37 -8.12 -6.89
CA GLY A 57 1.11 -7.32 -8.07
C GLY A 57 1.64 -5.90 -7.88
N ILE A 58 2.18 -5.30 -8.92
CA ILE A 58 2.74 -3.93 -8.92
C ILE A 58 2.14 -3.15 -10.07
N VAL A 59 1.42 -2.07 -9.76
CA VAL A 59 0.86 -1.14 -10.76
C VAL A 59 1.64 0.16 -10.70
N ASP A 60 2.28 0.55 -11.77
CA ASP A 60 2.94 1.87 -11.93
C ASP A 60 3.19 2.13 -13.42
N PHE A 61 2.96 3.34 -13.89
CA PHE A 61 3.11 3.74 -15.30
C PHE A 61 4.38 4.55 -15.58
N ASP A 62 5.10 4.93 -14.51
CA ASP A 62 6.26 5.82 -14.61
C ASP A 62 7.56 5.07 -14.92
N VAL A 63 8.56 5.85 -15.31
CA VAL A 63 9.95 5.43 -15.43
C VAL A 63 10.79 5.93 -14.25
N VAL A 64 11.92 5.27 -14.00
CA VAL A 64 12.86 5.65 -12.95
C VAL A 64 13.62 6.91 -13.38
N GLY A 65 13.47 7.98 -12.62
CA GLY A 65 14.20 9.23 -12.79
C GLY A 65 15.26 9.46 -11.70
N MET A 66 16.32 10.22 -12.00
CA MET A 66 17.39 10.52 -11.03
C MET A 66 16.84 11.13 -9.74
N SER A 67 15.87 12.05 -9.83
CA SER A 67 15.25 12.69 -8.66
C SER A 67 14.42 11.73 -7.80
N ASN A 68 14.09 10.56 -8.31
CA ASN A 68 13.36 9.53 -7.57
C ASN A 68 14.26 8.80 -6.56
N LEU A 69 15.54 8.60 -6.89
CA LEU A 69 16.47 7.78 -6.11
C LEU A 69 16.73 8.31 -4.69
N GLN A 70 16.43 9.58 -4.44
CA GLN A 70 16.51 10.19 -3.11
C GLN A 70 15.55 9.53 -2.07
N ARG A 71 14.46 8.86 -2.54
CA ARG A 71 13.45 8.24 -1.66
C ARG A 71 12.86 6.93 -2.16
N GLN A 72 13.03 6.60 -3.42
CA GLN A 72 12.49 5.38 -4.04
C GLN A 72 13.58 4.29 -4.03
N ILE A 73 13.88 3.77 -2.83
CA ILE A 73 15.04 2.91 -2.53
C ILE A 73 15.00 1.51 -3.17
N ILE A 74 13.87 1.14 -3.77
CA ILE A 74 13.75 -0.12 -4.53
C ILE A 74 14.45 -0.02 -5.89
N HIS A 75 14.62 1.20 -6.41
CA HIS A 75 15.27 1.46 -7.70
C HIS A 75 16.76 1.75 -7.54
N SER A 76 17.52 1.63 -8.64
CA SER A 76 18.95 1.95 -8.71
C SER A 76 19.27 2.79 -9.95
N GLN A 77 20.48 3.33 -10.01
CA GLN A 77 20.97 4.08 -11.17
C GLN A 77 20.98 3.25 -12.46
N ASP A 78 21.20 1.92 -12.34
CA ASP A 78 21.20 1.00 -13.49
C ASP A 78 19.84 0.91 -14.19
N PHE A 79 18.77 1.33 -13.50
CA PHE A 79 17.41 1.32 -14.02
C PHE A 79 16.90 2.70 -14.43
N LEU A 80 17.76 3.71 -14.56
CA LEU A 80 17.35 5.01 -15.10
C LEU A 80 16.67 4.86 -16.46
N ASN A 81 15.53 5.53 -16.64
CA ASN A 81 14.68 5.49 -17.84
C ASN A 81 14.02 4.13 -18.15
N HIS A 82 14.15 3.13 -17.29
CA HIS A 82 13.36 1.90 -17.36
C HIS A 82 12.07 2.06 -16.55
N SER A 83 11.06 1.22 -16.85
CA SER A 83 9.82 1.24 -16.08
C SER A 83 10.06 0.94 -14.60
N LYS A 84 9.34 1.64 -13.71
CA LYS A 84 9.43 1.41 -12.26
C LYS A 84 9.03 -0.01 -11.89
N THR A 85 8.06 -0.59 -12.59
CA THR A 85 7.60 -1.96 -12.36
C THR A 85 8.67 -2.99 -12.69
N SER A 86 9.37 -2.86 -13.82
CA SER A 86 10.47 -3.77 -14.19
C SER A 86 11.65 -3.65 -13.23
N SER A 87 12.02 -2.43 -12.84
CA SER A 87 13.04 -2.16 -11.83
C SER A 87 12.69 -2.78 -10.47
N ALA A 88 11.47 -2.58 -10.00
CA ALA A 88 11.00 -3.16 -8.75
C ALA A 88 11.01 -4.69 -8.81
N LYS A 89 10.47 -5.30 -9.88
CA LYS A 89 10.48 -6.76 -10.08
C LYS A 89 11.88 -7.35 -10.04
N ALA A 90 12.84 -6.72 -10.72
CA ALA A 90 14.24 -7.17 -10.73
C ALA A 90 14.84 -7.16 -9.30
N ARG A 91 14.59 -6.09 -8.53
CA ARG A 91 15.05 -5.96 -7.16
C ARG A 91 14.42 -6.99 -6.22
N LEU A 92 13.11 -7.20 -6.32
CA LEU A 92 12.38 -8.13 -5.46
C LEU A 92 12.80 -9.59 -5.73
N LYS A 93 13.05 -9.96 -6.99
CA LYS A 93 13.57 -11.29 -7.33
C LYS A 93 14.96 -11.58 -6.76
N GLN A 94 15.80 -10.54 -6.57
CA GLN A 94 17.08 -10.68 -5.87
C GLN A 94 16.90 -10.90 -4.36
N LEU A 95 15.84 -10.32 -3.76
CA LEU A 95 15.55 -10.49 -2.33
C LEU A 95 14.87 -11.83 -2.04
N ASN A 96 13.90 -12.22 -2.86
CA ASN A 96 13.16 -13.47 -2.70
C ASN A 96 12.66 -14.00 -4.05
N ALA A 97 13.41 -14.94 -4.63
CA ALA A 97 13.03 -15.55 -5.91
C ALA A 97 11.80 -16.48 -5.80
N GLY A 98 11.44 -16.91 -4.59
CA GLY A 98 10.39 -17.90 -4.34
C GLY A 98 8.95 -17.37 -4.43
N ILE A 99 8.75 -16.04 -4.49
CA ILE A 99 7.41 -15.43 -4.60
C ILE A 99 7.07 -15.09 -6.05
N GLU A 100 5.76 -15.04 -6.32
CA GLU A 100 5.24 -14.59 -7.61
C GLU A 100 5.19 -13.06 -7.67
N ILE A 101 5.65 -12.46 -8.79
CA ILE A 101 5.60 -11.01 -8.99
C ILE A 101 5.00 -10.72 -10.36
N GLU A 102 3.83 -10.10 -10.36
CA GLU A 102 3.16 -9.58 -11.55
C GLU A 102 3.38 -8.06 -11.66
N THR A 103 3.44 -7.55 -12.87
CA THR A 103 3.68 -6.12 -13.14
C THR A 103 2.70 -5.60 -14.18
N PHE A 104 2.13 -4.43 -13.91
CA PHE A 104 1.17 -3.73 -14.76
C PHE A 104 1.74 -2.33 -15.03
N GLU A 105 2.22 -2.10 -16.25
CA GLU A 105 2.81 -0.82 -16.69
C GLU A 105 1.70 0.10 -17.22
N GLU A 106 0.76 0.45 -16.36
CA GLU A 106 -0.41 1.23 -16.71
C GLU A 106 -0.85 2.14 -15.57
N ARG A 107 -1.64 3.17 -15.89
CA ARG A 107 -2.30 4.00 -14.89
C ARG A 107 -3.44 3.24 -14.25
N PHE A 108 -3.65 3.47 -12.96
CA PHE A 108 -4.82 2.98 -12.26
C PHE A 108 -5.97 3.96 -12.51
N GLU A 109 -6.95 3.56 -13.31
CA GLU A 109 -8.07 4.36 -13.78
C GLU A 109 -9.40 3.62 -13.57
N ALA A 110 -10.53 4.32 -13.65
CA ALA A 110 -11.84 3.73 -13.36
C ALA A 110 -12.17 2.49 -14.21
N HIS A 111 -11.70 2.44 -15.46
CA HIS A 111 -11.98 1.35 -16.38
C HIS A 111 -11.24 0.05 -16.06
N ASN A 112 -10.02 0.12 -15.43
CA ASN A 112 -9.18 -1.05 -15.13
C ASN A 112 -9.12 -1.36 -13.61
N ALA A 113 -9.67 -0.50 -12.76
CA ALA A 113 -9.53 -0.61 -11.31
C ALA A 113 -10.06 -1.93 -10.75
N LEU A 114 -11.29 -2.33 -11.09
CA LEU A 114 -11.87 -3.58 -10.59
C LEU A 114 -11.11 -4.83 -11.10
N PRO A 115 -10.85 -4.98 -12.42
CA PRO A 115 -10.04 -6.09 -12.92
C PRO A 115 -8.68 -6.23 -12.25
N LEU A 116 -8.03 -5.11 -11.91
CA LEU A 116 -6.72 -5.12 -11.25
C LEU A 116 -6.80 -5.55 -9.79
N ILE A 117 -7.82 -5.12 -9.02
CA ILE A 117 -7.88 -5.40 -7.57
C ILE A 117 -8.55 -6.74 -7.22
N GLU A 118 -9.51 -7.21 -8.01
CA GLU A 118 -10.29 -8.42 -7.72
C GLU A 118 -9.45 -9.67 -7.46
N PRO A 119 -8.34 -9.93 -8.21
CA PRO A 119 -7.51 -11.12 -8.01
C PRO A 119 -6.68 -11.13 -6.72
N TYR A 120 -6.63 -10.03 -5.95
CA TYR A 120 -5.78 -9.89 -4.78
C TYR A 120 -6.57 -9.84 -3.48
N ASP A 121 -5.96 -10.34 -2.40
CA ASP A 121 -6.59 -10.41 -1.07
C ASP A 121 -6.51 -9.09 -0.31
N PHE A 122 -5.47 -8.28 -0.56
CA PHE A 122 -5.25 -6.99 0.09
C PHE A 122 -4.65 -5.98 -0.90
N ILE A 123 -5.04 -4.71 -0.78
CA ILE A 123 -4.58 -3.63 -1.66
C ILE A 123 -3.74 -2.63 -0.86
N ILE A 124 -2.68 -2.12 -1.46
CA ILE A 124 -1.88 -1.03 -0.88
C ILE A 124 -1.97 0.20 -1.78
N ASP A 125 -2.49 1.30 -1.23
CA ASP A 125 -2.39 2.62 -1.83
C ASP A 125 -1.03 3.24 -1.49
N ALA A 126 -0.07 3.11 -2.41
CA ALA A 126 1.25 3.72 -2.33
C ALA A 126 1.43 4.87 -3.33
N THR A 127 0.33 5.46 -3.79
CA THR A 127 0.30 6.58 -4.75
C THR A 127 0.66 7.92 -4.10
N ASP A 128 0.95 8.94 -4.90
CA ASP A 128 1.31 10.28 -4.44
C ASP A 128 0.32 11.38 -4.88
N ASN A 129 -0.80 10.99 -5.51
CA ASN A 129 -1.80 11.92 -6.01
C ASN A 129 -3.21 11.59 -5.47
N PHE A 130 -4.01 12.62 -5.30
CA PHE A 130 -5.34 12.48 -4.71
C PHE A 130 -6.33 11.73 -5.61
N ASN A 131 -6.23 11.87 -6.94
CA ASN A 131 -7.14 11.21 -7.89
C ASN A 131 -7.08 9.70 -7.71
N ALA A 132 -5.87 9.14 -7.77
CA ALA A 132 -5.65 7.71 -7.57
C ALA A 132 -6.09 7.25 -6.16
N LYS A 133 -5.77 8.02 -5.10
CA LYS A 133 -6.15 7.66 -3.73
C LYS A 133 -7.65 7.53 -3.53
N PHE A 134 -8.42 8.46 -4.05
CA PHE A 134 -9.88 8.41 -3.95
C PHE A 134 -10.46 7.31 -4.83
N LEU A 135 -9.92 7.10 -6.04
CA LEU A 135 -10.34 6.01 -6.90
C LEU A 135 -10.04 4.64 -6.28
N ILE A 136 -8.86 4.44 -5.67
CA ILE A 136 -8.51 3.22 -4.95
C ILE A 136 -9.49 2.97 -3.79
N ASN A 137 -9.80 4.01 -3.00
CA ASN A 137 -10.81 3.91 -1.96
C ASN A 137 -12.15 3.43 -2.50
N ASP A 138 -12.63 4.08 -3.56
CA ASP A 138 -13.93 3.80 -4.14
C ASP A 138 -13.98 2.37 -4.72
N ALA A 139 -12.93 1.97 -5.44
CA ALA A 139 -12.79 0.64 -6.01
C ALA A 139 -12.74 -0.45 -4.92
N CYS A 140 -11.94 -0.25 -3.86
CA CYS A 140 -11.83 -1.21 -2.76
C CYS A 140 -13.16 -1.33 -1.98
N VAL A 141 -13.86 -0.22 -1.75
CA VAL A 141 -15.19 -0.25 -1.09
C VAL A 141 -16.20 -0.98 -1.96
N LEU A 142 -16.23 -0.72 -3.27
CA LEU A 142 -17.14 -1.37 -4.21
C LEU A 142 -16.88 -2.87 -4.31
N ALA A 143 -15.61 -3.28 -4.44
CA ALA A 143 -15.17 -4.67 -4.51
C ALA A 143 -15.09 -5.38 -3.14
N GLN A 144 -15.43 -4.71 -2.04
CA GLN A 144 -15.31 -5.23 -0.66
C GLN A 144 -13.88 -5.74 -0.36
N LYS A 145 -12.85 -5.08 -0.87
CA LYS A 145 -11.44 -5.43 -0.62
C LYS A 145 -10.86 -4.60 0.53
N PRO A 146 -10.11 -5.25 1.44
CA PRO A 146 -9.34 -4.54 2.45
C PRO A 146 -8.17 -3.80 1.78
N TYR A 147 -7.84 -2.62 2.31
CA TYR A 147 -6.67 -1.89 1.82
C TYR A 147 -6.03 -1.03 2.90
N SER A 148 -4.75 -0.67 2.71
CA SER A 148 -4.03 0.30 3.51
C SER A 148 -3.75 1.55 2.69
N HIS A 149 -4.18 2.70 3.23
CA HIS A 149 -3.91 4.04 2.71
C HIS A 149 -2.71 4.67 3.41
N ALA A 150 -1.87 5.39 2.67
CA ALA A 150 -0.93 6.36 3.24
C ALA A 150 -0.82 7.60 2.35
N GLY A 151 -0.49 8.73 2.98
CA GLY A 151 -0.22 10.00 2.31
C GLY A 151 0.95 10.70 2.97
N VAL A 152 1.80 11.38 2.20
CA VAL A 152 3.02 12.06 2.69
C VAL A 152 3.15 13.45 2.09
N LEU A 153 3.57 14.42 2.90
CA LEU A 153 3.84 15.79 2.49
C LEU A 153 4.90 16.43 3.40
N LYS A 154 5.99 16.91 2.84
CA LYS A 154 7.10 17.54 3.58
C LYS A 154 7.66 16.60 4.67
N TYR A 155 7.31 16.83 5.92
CA TYR A 155 7.74 16.05 7.10
C TYR A 155 6.58 15.26 7.72
N ARG A 156 5.34 15.42 7.21
CA ARG A 156 4.14 14.84 7.79
C ARG A 156 3.55 13.79 6.88
N GLY A 157 3.02 12.76 7.49
CA GLY A 157 2.31 11.72 6.78
C GLY A 157 1.15 11.17 7.59
N GLN A 158 0.33 10.40 6.92
CA GLN A 158 -0.84 9.75 7.52
C GLN A 158 -1.01 8.35 6.96
N SER A 159 -1.63 7.48 7.74
CA SER A 159 -2.00 6.13 7.30
C SER A 159 -3.27 5.66 8.01
N MET A 160 -4.05 4.83 7.32
CA MET A 160 -5.20 4.10 7.87
C MET A 160 -5.41 2.79 7.14
N SER A 161 -6.01 1.82 7.82
CA SER A 161 -6.47 0.57 7.21
C SER A 161 -7.98 0.58 7.07
N VAL A 162 -8.45 0.19 5.90
CA VAL A 162 -9.88 0.12 5.57
C VAL A 162 -10.25 -1.33 5.31
N LEU A 163 -11.20 -1.83 6.08
CA LEU A 163 -11.79 -3.14 5.89
C LEU A 163 -13.24 -3.01 5.40
N PRO A 164 -13.81 -4.06 4.81
CA PRO A 164 -15.24 -4.09 4.53
C PRO A 164 -16.05 -3.68 5.76
N ASN A 165 -16.97 -2.75 5.59
CA ASN A 165 -17.83 -2.18 6.64
C ASN A 165 -17.17 -1.25 7.67
N SER A 166 -15.87 -0.98 7.60
CA SER A 166 -15.21 0.06 8.40
C SER A 166 -15.37 1.46 7.80
N ALA A 167 -14.83 2.48 8.48
CA ALA A 167 -14.66 3.80 7.88
C ALA A 167 -13.70 3.71 6.69
N CYS A 168 -14.07 4.34 5.57
CA CYS A 168 -13.24 4.46 4.39
C CYS A 168 -12.57 5.84 4.32
N LEU A 169 -11.68 6.07 3.35
CA LEU A 169 -10.99 7.36 3.20
C LEU A 169 -11.98 8.52 3.07
N ALA A 170 -13.10 8.32 2.36
CA ALA A 170 -14.14 9.34 2.20
C ALA A 170 -14.96 9.62 3.47
N CYS A 171 -14.88 8.78 4.50
CA CYS A 171 -15.43 9.12 5.83
C CYS A 171 -14.59 10.21 6.52
N VAL A 172 -13.29 10.27 6.21
CA VAL A 172 -12.34 11.22 6.79
C VAL A 172 -12.18 12.46 5.92
N PHE A 173 -12.08 12.25 4.61
CA PHE A 173 -11.87 13.29 3.60
C PHE A 173 -12.97 13.15 2.54
N ASP A 174 -14.04 13.93 2.66
CA ASP A 174 -15.25 13.82 1.82
C ASP A 174 -14.94 13.77 0.30
N LYS A 175 -14.00 14.59 -0.14
CA LYS A 175 -13.58 14.70 -1.55
C LYS A 175 -12.12 15.12 -1.68
N PRO A 176 -11.51 14.87 -2.86
CA PRO A 176 -10.19 15.41 -3.15
C PRO A 176 -10.16 16.94 -2.97
N PRO A 177 -9.02 17.51 -2.55
CA PRO A 177 -8.87 18.96 -2.47
C PRO A 177 -8.99 19.57 -3.87
N LYS A 178 -9.60 20.77 -3.97
CA LYS A 178 -9.81 21.49 -5.25
C LYS A 178 -8.52 21.90 -5.97
N LYS A 179 -7.41 21.93 -5.26
CA LYS A 179 -6.06 22.16 -5.83
C LYS A 179 -5.18 21.01 -5.41
N GLY A 180 -4.55 20.36 -6.39
CA GLY A 180 -3.53 19.35 -6.15
C GLY A 180 -2.37 19.88 -5.30
N LEU A 181 -1.55 18.98 -4.77
CA LEU A 181 -0.31 19.38 -4.11
C LEU A 181 0.59 20.10 -5.12
N ASN A 182 1.24 21.18 -4.64
CA ASN A 182 2.26 21.83 -5.47
C ASN A 182 3.35 20.79 -5.78
N PRO A 183 3.58 20.43 -7.06
CA PRO A 183 4.58 19.44 -7.45
C PRO A 183 6.01 19.83 -7.04
N LEU A 184 6.24 21.11 -6.72
CA LEU A 184 7.50 21.62 -6.17
C LEU A 184 7.57 21.51 -4.64
N SER A 185 6.59 20.93 -3.97
CA SER A 185 6.65 20.70 -2.53
C SER A 185 7.76 19.71 -2.22
N GLY A 186 8.71 20.11 -1.37
CA GLY A 186 9.77 19.22 -0.90
C GLY A 186 9.19 18.04 -0.10
N LEU A 187 9.91 16.92 -0.10
CA LEU A 187 9.57 15.73 0.67
C LEU A 187 10.84 15.18 1.33
N PHE A 188 10.80 15.03 2.65
CA PHE A 188 11.89 14.40 3.39
C PHE A 188 11.91 12.90 3.08
N GLY A 189 12.99 12.43 2.44
CA GLY A 189 13.03 11.13 1.76
C GLY A 189 12.78 9.91 2.64
N VAL A 190 13.05 10.00 3.94
CA VAL A 190 12.79 8.91 4.90
C VAL A 190 11.30 8.74 5.21
N LEU A 191 10.50 9.83 5.14
CA LEU A 191 9.08 9.78 5.52
C LEU A 191 8.26 8.73 4.76
N PRO A 192 8.32 8.66 3.41
CA PRO A 192 7.59 7.60 2.71
C PRO A 192 8.09 6.19 3.08
N GLY A 193 9.36 6.01 3.42
CA GLY A 193 9.87 4.74 3.95
C GLY A 193 9.19 4.35 5.26
N VAL A 194 9.10 5.27 6.23
CA VAL A 194 8.42 5.04 7.51
C VAL A 194 6.95 4.66 7.30
N LEU A 195 6.22 5.44 6.50
CA LEU A 195 4.79 5.17 6.26
C LEU A 195 4.58 3.88 5.44
N GLY A 196 5.46 3.57 4.48
CA GLY A 196 5.41 2.32 3.73
C GLY A 196 5.68 1.10 4.62
N CYS A 197 6.58 1.20 5.61
CA CYS A 197 6.76 0.15 6.62
C CYS A 197 5.50 -0.04 7.47
N ILE A 198 4.79 1.04 7.82
CA ILE A 198 3.52 0.95 8.53
C ILE A 198 2.47 0.26 7.65
N GLN A 199 2.33 0.62 6.38
CA GLN A 199 1.41 -0.06 5.46
C GLN A 199 1.73 -1.56 5.30
N ALA A 200 3.01 -1.91 5.16
CA ALA A 200 3.44 -3.31 5.11
C ALA A 200 3.08 -4.06 6.39
N SER A 201 3.32 -3.45 7.57
CA SER A 201 2.93 -4.00 8.86
C SER A 201 1.42 -4.23 8.97
N GLU A 202 0.59 -3.26 8.55
CA GLU A 202 -0.87 -3.40 8.54
C GLU A 202 -1.33 -4.57 7.66
N CYS A 203 -0.75 -4.71 6.47
CA CYS A 203 -1.03 -5.82 5.56
C CYS A 203 -0.66 -7.18 6.18
N LEU A 204 0.55 -7.30 6.75
CA LEU A 204 0.99 -8.54 7.39
C LEU A 204 0.11 -8.88 8.60
N LYS A 205 -0.23 -7.90 9.44
CA LYS A 205 -1.15 -8.08 10.58
C LYS A 205 -2.53 -8.59 10.13
N TYR A 206 -3.05 -8.05 9.03
CA TYR A 206 -4.31 -8.50 8.45
C TYR A 206 -4.27 -10.00 8.11
N PHE A 207 -3.25 -10.47 7.40
CA PHE A 207 -3.12 -11.88 7.03
C PHE A 207 -2.88 -12.80 8.22
N LEU A 208 -2.19 -12.31 9.24
CA LEU A 208 -1.94 -13.04 10.47
C LEU A 208 -3.16 -13.07 11.41
N GLY A 209 -4.17 -12.24 11.16
CA GLY A 209 -5.39 -12.17 11.96
C GLY A 209 -5.23 -11.35 13.24
N PHE A 210 -4.30 -10.38 13.27
CA PHE A 210 -4.12 -9.50 14.43
C PHE A 210 -5.25 -8.47 14.51
N GLU A 211 -5.77 -8.25 15.71
CA GLU A 211 -6.88 -7.31 15.95
C GLU A 211 -6.44 -5.82 15.99
N THR A 212 -5.14 -5.56 16.08
CA THR A 212 -4.57 -4.22 16.32
C THR A 212 -4.30 -3.42 15.04
N LEU A 213 -5.18 -3.47 14.06
CA LEU A 213 -5.08 -2.69 12.83
C LEU A 213 -5.49 -1.22 13.05
N LEU A 214 -5.08 -0.34 12.14
CA LEU A 214 -5.50 1.07 12.10
C LEU A 214 -6.92 1.23 11.51
N ILE A 215 -7.86 0.41 11.94
CA ILE A 215 -9.26 0.45 11.52
C ILE A 215 -9.97 1.57 12.28
N ASN A 216 -10.81 2.35 11.59
CA ASN A 216 -11.51 3.51 12.16
C ASN A 216 -10.55 4.48 12.89
N THR A 217 -9.30 4.51 12.45
CA THR A 217 -8.22 5.25 13.09
C THR A 217 -7.30 5.83 12.03
N LEU A 218 -7.07 7.14 12.08
CA LEU A 218 -6.07 7.82 11.27
C LEU A 218 -4.80 8.01 12.10
N LEU A 219 -3.71 7.38 11.69
CA LEU A 219 -2.38 7.65 12.22
C LEU A 219 -1.83 8.89 11.53
N ILE A 220 -1.44 9.88 12.31
CA ILE A 220 -0.68 11.06 11.84
C ILE A 220 0.75 10.93 12.36
N ALA A 221 1.71 11.08 11.46
CA ALA A 221 3.14 11.09 11.77
C ALA A 221 3.76 12.44 11.39
N ASP A 222 4.52 13.04 12.30
CA ASP A 222 5.43 14.15 12.02
C ASP A 222 6.85 13.69 12.37
N ILE A 223 7.64 13.37 11.35
CA ILE A 223 8.99 12.82 11.58
C ILE A 223 10.03 13.92 11.86
N LYS A 224 9.68 15.19 11.75
CA LYS A 224 10.56 16.28 12.18
C LYS A 224 10.62 16.37 13.71
N THR A 225 9.49 16.11 14.38
CA THR A 225 9.37 16.11 15.84
C THR A 225 9.30 14.70 16.43
N MET A 226 9.18 13.67 15.58
CA MET A 226 8.95 12.26 15.95
C MET A 226 7.63 12.04 16.70
N ASP A 227 6.61 12.85 16.41
CA ASP A 227 5.28 12.71 16.95
C ASP A 227 4.46 11.73 16.13
N PHE A 228 3.84 10.77 16.79
CA PHE A 228 2.87 9.84 16.22
C PHE A 228 1.56 9.91 17.00
N LYS A 229 0.48 10.28 16.32
CA LYS A 229 -0.84 10.46 16.94
C LYS A 229 -1.89 9.60 16.24
N LYS A 230 -2.67 8.86 17.02
CA LYS A 230 -3.86 8.14 16.53
C LYS A 230 -5.08 8.99 16.77
N ILE A 231 -5.85 9.26 15.72
CA ILE A 231 -7.09 10.03 15.74
C ILE A 231 -8.22 9.09 15.38
N GLN A 232 -9.28 9.06 16.17
CA GLN A 232 -10.47 8.28 15.86
C GLN A 232 -11.13 8.81 14.58
N ALA A 233 -11.40 7.92 13.66
CA ALA A 233 -12.04 8.19 12.38
C ALA A 233 -13.23 7.23 12.17
N PRO A 234 -14.35 7.45 12.87
CA PRO A 234 -15.50 6.55 12.81
C PRO A 234 -16.15 6.56 11.43
N LYS A 235 -16.83 5.46 11.09
CA LYS A 235 -17.62 5.37 9.86
C LYS A 235 -18.71 6.43 9.86
N ASN A 236 -18.79 7.18 8.77
CA ASN A 236 -19.85 8.16 8.56
C ASN A 236 -21.06 7.49 7.86
N PRO A 237 -22.24 7.45 8.48
CA PRO A 237 -23.46 6.90 7.85
C PRO A 237 -23.83 7.59 6.54
N ASP A 238 -23.52 8.88 6.41
CA ASP A 238 -23.81 9.70 5.24
C ASP A 238 -22.63 9.76 4.24
N CYS A 239 -21.62 8.90 4.45
CA CYS A 239 -20.48 8.85 3.53
C CYS A 239 -20.95 8.54 2.10
N ARG A 240 -20.56 9.38 1.15
CA ARG A 240 -20.88 9.22 -0.28
C ARG A 240 -20.43 7.90 -0.90
N VAL A 241 -19.43 7.21 -0.29
CA VAL A 241 -18.84 5.98 -0.83
C VAL A 241 -19.32 4.74 -0.10
N CYS A 242 -19.22 4.70 1.24
CA CYS A 242 -19.52 3.51 2.04
C CYS A 242 -20.73 3.67 2.96
N GLY A 243 -21.44 4.82 2.91
CA GLY A 243 -22.61 5.12 3.71
C GLY A 243 -23.86 4.37 3.26
N THR A 244 -25.05 4.89 3.68
CA THR A 244 -26.35 4.29 3.36
C THR A 244 -26.61 4.23 1.86
N HIS A 245 -26.20 5.26 1.11
CA HIS A 245 -26.30 5.34 -0.35
C HIS A 245 -24.92 5.09 -0.97
N LYS A 246 -24.52 3.81 -1.00
CA LYS A 246 -23.21 3.40 -1.55
C LYS A 246 -23.08 3.74 -3.03
N ILE A 247 -21.83 4.00 -3.46
CA ILE A 247 -21.52 4.09 -4.88
C ILE A 247 -21.80 2.76 -5.59
N THR A 248 -22.20 2.84 -6.86
CA THR A 248 -22.50 1.67 -7.70
C THR A 248 -21.59 1.57 -8.93
N HIS A 249 -20.81 2.61 -9.20
CA HIS A 249 -19.90 2.67 -10.34
C HIS A 249 -18.67 3.53 -9.99
N LEU A 250 -17.58 3.31 -10.69
CA LEU A 250 -16.35 4.08 -10.57
C LEU A 250 -16.31 5.20 -11.60
N GLN A 251 -15.63 6.28 -11.24
CA GLN A 251 -15.30 7.37 -12.14
C GLN A 251 -13.91 7.91 -11.79
N ASP A 252 -13.22 8.43 -12.80
CA ASP A 252 -11.95 9.12 -12.56
C ASP A 252 -12.19 10.46 -11.89
N TYR A 253 -11.27 10.83 -10.99
CA TYR A 253 -11.27 12.13 -10.34
C TYR A 253 -10.42 13.11 -11.14
N GLU A 254 -10.98 14.26 -11.48
CA GLU A 254 -10.27 15.39 -12.08
C GLU A 254 -10.03 16.46 -10.99
N ILE A 255 -8.76 16.88 -10.82
CA ILE A 255 -8.35 17.96 -9.90
C ILE A 255 -7.60 19.04 -10.66
#